data_ba089aa322eabffc1a6d22778134ad87
#
_entry.id   ba089aa322eabffc1a6d22778134ad87
#
_cell.length_a   1.000
_cell.length_b   1.000
_cell.length_c   1.000
_cell.angle_alpha   90.00
_cell.angle_beta   90.00
_cell.angle_gamma   90.00
#
_symmetry.space_group_name_H-M   'P 1'
#
loop_
_entity.id
_entity.type
_entity.pdbx_description
1 polymer ?
#
loop_
_entity_poly.entity_id
_entity_poly.type
_entity_poly.pdbx_seq_one_letter_code
_entity_poly.pdbx_strand_id
1 'polypeptide(L)'
;MKATINKLSIDLINKIAAGEVIQRPSSVIKELVENSIDAESTDIKLLIKDYGKTLIEISDNGVGMNEKDLRLCFLKHTTSKISKSSDLFSLTTNGFRGEAISSISSVAKIKISSSNNNDGVRNVLFIENGEITKFNQEGGLRGTTISVSSLFYNVPARRKFLKSDNVELRHIISEFSRQSLCNPGLSFSLKHNEKDLFVLNKSNLKERITRLFSKNIDKKLVPIDEVTDIASINGYVFKPEFLNKTNSLQFFFVNGRFIRNSYLSHSIATAYEGLIKPELRPSYILFIKTPADQIDVNVHPNKIEVKFENESSLYSIIRSSVRHALGKFNISPNIDFSDNVNISMPNMHTSKISTPSIDFNNDFNPFKNPGGNVNDEINTGSIDQKLSSSMDIFSEHDLTASSTYSSFNFLNKFIVTKTKSELLIINIRKAYQRILYERILSEMNNKTNVSQTLLFPVKLSFSESDFSILIKLKKALSHLGFIFEKFSDNEIEVSGIHPVFKHDGLEEFFNELIENEILNYKEHSSSMNDFLAKLICLSKSINISHLVNEQEQILLLNQLFACKDSKFTPENKKIYIAIEDKEINTKFK
;
A
#
# COMPACT_ATOMS: atom_id res chain seq x y z
N MET A 1 -19.92 -44.63 9.10
CA MET A 1 -21.24 -44.01 9.33
C MET A 1 -21.95 -43.87 7.99
N LYS A 2 -23.18 -44.38 7.81
CA LYS A 2 -23.98 -44.10 6.61
C LYS A 2 -24.33 -42.60 6.64
N ALA A 3 -23.92 -41.84 5.65
CA ALA A 3 -24.27 -40.44 5.51
C ALA A 3 -25.78 -40.36 5.16
N THR A 4 -26.61 -39.85 6.07
CA THR A 4 -28.03 -39.57 5.84
C THR A 4 -28.17 -38.09 5.49
N ILE A 5 -28.91 -37.82 4.41
CA ILE A 5 -29.25 -36.44 4.02
C ILE A 5 -30.35 -35.93 4.95
N ASN A 6 -30.09 -34.83 5.66
CA ASN A 6 -31.04 -34.19 6.57
C ASN A 6 -31.35 -32.77 6.13
N LYS A 7 -32.62 -32.34 6.34
CA LYS A 7 -33.01 -30.92 6.14
C LYS A 7 -32.42 -30.07 7.25
N LEU A 8 -31.71 -29.00 6.88
CA LEU A 8 -31.12 -28.06 7.84
C LEU A 8 -32.22 -27.21 8.51
N SER A 9 -31.97 -26.79 9.75
CA SER A 9 -32.82 -25.80 10.42
C SER A 9 -32.77 -24.44 9.73
N ILE A 10 -33.86 -23.67 9.78
CA ILE A 10 -33.94 -22.34 9.17
C ILE A 10 -32.86 -21.42 9.73
N ASP A 11 -32.59 -21.47 11.04
CA ASP A 11 -31.53 -20.69 11.69
C ASP A 11 -30.12 -21.01 11.10
N LEU A 12 -29.84 -22.31 10.90
CA LEU A 12 -28.56 -22.72 10.32
C LEU A 12 -28.43 -22.28 8.85
N ILE A 13 -29.52 -22.41 8.07
CA ILE A 13 -29.57 -21.91 6.68
C ILE A 13 -29.31 -20.41 6.64
N ASN A 14 -29.94 -19.64 7.54
CA ASN A 14 -29.75 -18.20 7.63
C ASN A 14 -28.33 -17.81 7.96
N LYS A 15 -27.66 -18.51 8.90
CA LYS A 15 -26.27 -18.30 9.27
C LYS A 15 -25.29 -18.66 8.16
N ILE A 16 -25.58 -19.70 7.36
CA ILE A 16 -24.77 -20.08 6.19
C ILE A 16 -24.89 -18.98 5.12
N ALA A 17 -26.11 -18.62 4.73
CA ALA A 17 -26.38 -17.58 3.73
C ALA A 17 -25.79 -16.22 4.14
N ALA A 18 -25.99 -15.81 5.41
CA ALA A 18 -25.37 -14.60 5.95
C ALA A 18 -23.85 -14.61 5.80
N GLY A 19 -23.23 -15.79 5.79
CA GLY A 19 -21.80 -15.93 5.65
C GLY A 19 -21.25 -15.73 4.26
N GLU A 20 -22.05 -15.88 3.26
CA GLU A 20 -21.66 -15.57 1.88
C GLU A 20 -21.67 -14.07 1.63
N VAL A 21 -22.55 -13.32 2.30
CA VAL A 21 -22.69 -11.87 2.16
C VAL A 21 -21.81 -11.11 3.17
N ILE A 22 -21.87 -11.48 4.45
CA ILE A 22 -21.18 -10.79 5.54
C ILE A 22 -20.00 -11.62 6.03
N GLN A 23 -18.81 -11.32 5.50
CA GLN A 23 -17.57 -12.01 5.85
C GLN A 23 -16.76 -11.27 6.92
N ARG A 24 -16.88 -9.95 7.00
CA ARG A 24 -16.11 -9.05 7.88
C ARG A 24 -16.82 -7.72 8.15
N PRO A 25 -16.32 -6.87 9.07
CA PRO A 25 -16.90 -5.55 9.36
C PRO A 25 -17.07 -4.66 8.13
N SER A 26 -16.10 -4.65 7.22
CA SER A 26 -16.19 -3.84 5.98
C SER A 26 -17.33 -4.29 5.05
N SER A 27 -17.75 -5.56 5.09
CA SER A 27 -18.93 -6.02 4.32
C SER A 27 -20.23 -5.41 4.85
N VAL A 28 -20.36 -5.28 6.17
CA VAL A 28 -21.50 -4.59 6.79
C VAL A 28 -21.53 -3.12 6.36
N ILE A 29 -20.39 -2.45 6.43
CA ILE A 29 -20.28 -1.03 6.04
C ILE A 29 -20.66 -0.84 4.59
N LYS A 30 -20.18 -1.70 3.68
CA LYS A 30 -20.51 -1.65 2.26
C LYS A 30 -22.02 -1.66 2.05
N GLU A 31 -22.69 -2.69 2.55
CA GLU A 31 -24.15 -2.88 2.33
C GLU A 31 -24.97 -1.74 2.94
N LEU A 32 -24.59 -1.26 4.14
CA LEU A 32 -25.35 -0.20 4.79
C LEU A 32 -25.10 1.18 4.15
N VAL A 33 -23.86 1.49 3.72
CA VAL A 33 -23.58 2.74 3.00
C VAL A 33 -24.25 2.74 1.63
N GLU A 34 -24.24 1.63 0.90
CA GLU A 34 -24.98 1.49 -0.37
C GLU A 34 -26.49 1.72 -0.16
N ASN A 35 -27.06 1.25 0.95
CA ASN A 35 -28.46 1.52 1.27
C ASN A 35 -28.72 3.00 1.58
N SER A 36 -27.80 3.68 2.29
CA SER A 36 -27.91 5.12 2.56
C SER A 36 -27.80 5.96 1.27
N ILE A 37 -26.95 5.56 0.33
CA ILE A 37 -26.84 6.20 -0.99
C ILE A 37 -28.13 6.00 -1.78
N ASP A 38 -28.65 4.77 -1.83
CA ASP A 38 -29.91 4.45 -2.52
C ASP A 38 -31.12 5.14 -1.88
N ALA A 39 -31.02 5.57 -0.60
CA ALA A 39 -32.03 6.38 0.10
C ALA A 39 -31.89 7.88 -0.18
N GLU A 40 -31.10 8.28 -1.20
CA GLU A 40 -30.90 9.67 -1.62
C GLU A 40 -30.33 10.58 -0.51
N SER A 41 -29.53 10.04 0.37
CA SER A 41 -28.91 10.81 1.43
C SER A 41 -27.82 11.76 0.88
N THR A 42 -27.65 12.90 1.52
CA THR A 42 -26.61 13.88 1.18
C THR A 42 -25.50 13.92 2.21
N ASP A 43 -25.72 13.37 3.41
CA ASP A 43 -24.74 13.29 4.50
C ASP A 43 -24.80 11.89 5.14
N ILE A 44 -23.68 11.20 5.14
CA ILE A 44 -23.53 9.84 5.67
C ILE A 44 -22.43 9.83 6.73
N LYS A 45 -22.79 9.47 7.96
CA LYS A 45 -21.89 9.43 9.10
C LYS A 45 -21.67 7.98 9.53
N LEU A 46 -20.41 7.58 9.60
CA LEU A 46 -19.98 6.26 10.02
C LEU A 46 -19.23 6.35 11.34
N LEU A 47 -19.70 5.66 12.36
CA LEU A 47 -19.02 5.49 13.64
C LEU A 47 -18.68 4.01 13.84
N ILE A 48 -17.42 3.73 14.14
CA ILE A 48 -16.97 2.38 14.47
C ILE A 48 -16.30 2.36 15.85
N LYS A 49 -16.51 1.28 16.60
CA LYS A 49 -15.79 0.99 17.85
C LYS A 49 -15.09 -0.35 17.74
N ASP A 50 -13.89 -0.43 18.33
CA ASP A 50 -13.06 -1.64 18.34
C ASP A 50 -12.93 -2.26 16.95
N TYR A 51 -12.58 -1.42 15.94
CA TYR A 51 -12.34 -1.88 14.57
C TYR A 51 -13.57 -2.54 13.92
N GLY A 52 -14.77 -2.12 14.33
CA GLY A 52 -16.05 -2.67 13.85
C GLY A 52 -16.47 -3.99 14.50
N LYS A 53 -15.76 -4.47 15.52
CA LYS A 53 -16.11 -5.70 16.24
C LYS A 53 -17.22 -5.48 17.28
N THR A 54 -17.16 -4.35 17.99
CA THR A 54 -18.13 -3.99 19.05
C THR A 54 -19.30 -3.22 18.49
N LEU A 55 -19.05 -2.20 17.65
CA LEU A 55 -20.11 -1.36 17.09
C LEU A 55 -19.72 -0.88 15.68
N ILE A 56 -20.69 -0.96 14.77
CA ILE A 56 -20.72 -0.25 13.50
C ILE A 56 -22.05 0.50 13.46
N GLU A 57 -21.99 1.83 13.36
CA GLU A 57 -23.18 2.67 13.28
C GLU A 57 -23.09 3.55 12.05
N ILE A 58 -24.16 3.54 11.25
CA ILE A 58 -24.29 4.38 10.07
C ILE A 58 -25.55 5.23 10.25
N SER A 59 -25.38 6.53 10.09
CA SER A 59 -26.46 7.51 10.17
C SER A 59 -26.50 8.32 8.89
N ASP A 60 -27.66 8.42 8.28
CA ASP A 60 -27.93 9.17 7.06
C ASP A 60 -29.13 10.14 7.24
N ASN A 61 -29.21 11.10 6.36
CA ASN A 61 -30.31 12.06 6.23
C ASN A 61 -31.22 11.79 5.03
N GLY A 62 -31.28 10.54 4.56
CA GLY A 62 -32.07 10.14 3.41
C GLY A 62 -33.58 10.16 3.62
N VAL A 63 -34.31 9.50 2.72
CA VAL A 63 -35.80 9.47 2.74
C VAL A 63 -36.38 8.83 4.00
N GLY A 64 -35.63 8.00 4.68
CA GLY A 64 -36.08 7.27 5.88
C GLY A 64 -37.16 6.22 5.59
N MET A 65 -37.69 5.61 6.68
CA MET A 65 -38.70 4.57 6.63
C MET A 65 -39.86 4.91 7.55
N ASN A 66 -41.09 4.60 7.11
CA ASN A 66 -42.27 4.59 7.97
C ASN A 66 -42.30 3.34 8.85
N GLU A 67 -43.24 3.24 9.79
CA GLU A 67 -43.30 2.11 10.71
C GLU A 67 -43.50 0.76 9.99
N LYS A 68 -44.35 0.74 8.93
CA LYS A 68 -44.63 -0.51 8.18
C LYS A 68 -43.39 -1.00 7.46
N ASP A 69 -42.70 -0.11 6.75
CA ASP A 69 -41.45 -0.42 6.02
C ASP A 69 -40.33 -0.83 6.98
N LEU A 70 -40.24 -0.16 8.15
CA LEU A 70 -39.28 -0.49 9.19
C LEU A 70 -39.46 -1.91 9.74
N ARG A 71 -40.71 -2.36 9.89
CA ARG A 71 -41.04 -3.72 10.33
C ARG A 71 -40.76 -4.78 9.25
N LEU A 72 -40.67 -4.40 8.00
CA LEU A 72 -40.40 -5.29 6.87
C LEU A 72 -38.95 -5.32 6.44
N CYS A 73 -38.15 -4.25 6.66
CA CYS A 73 -36.84 -4.06 6.06
C CYS A 73 -35.80 -5.13 6.42
N PHE A 74 -35.99 -5.88 7.51
CA PHE A 74 -35.08 -6.96 7.94
C PHE A 74 -35.55 -8.36 7.52
N LEU A 75 -36.74 -8.49 6.91
CA LEU A 75 -37.20 -9.73 6.38
C LEU A 75 -36.49 -10.05 5.07
N LYS A 76 -36.34 -11.33 4.78
CA LYS A 76 -35.75 -11.79 3.51
C LYS A 76 -36.63 -11.47 2.34
N HIS A 77 -36.03 -11.16 1.20
CA HIS A 77 -36.70 -10.89 -0.07
C HIS A 77 -37.66 -9.70 -0.01
N THR A 78 -37.45 -8.76 0.90
CA THR A 78 -38.18 -7.51 0.98
C THR A 78 -37.34 -6.37 0.47
N THR A 79 -37.80 -5.69 -0.57
CA THR A 79 -37.07 -4.56 -1.18
C THR A 79 -38.06 -3.56 -1.79
N SER A 80 -37.73 -2.29 -1.74
CA SER A 80 -38.46 -1.22 -2.44
C SER A 80 -37.85 -0.91 -3.83
N LYS A 81 -36.77 -1.60 -4.22
CA LYS A 81 -35.92 -1.20 -5.36
C LYS A 81 -36.26 -1.91 -6.66
N ILE A 82 -36.90 -3.08 -6.60
CA ILE A 82 -37.37 -3.86 -7.76
C ILE A 82 -38.78 -4.38 -7.50
N SER A 83 -39.59 -4.41 -8.54
CA SER A 83 -40.95 -4.96 -8.47
C SER A 83 -41.23 -5.95 -9.58
N LYS A 84 -40.55 -5.86 -10.72
CA LYS A 84 -40.75 -6.71 -11.90
C LYS A 84 -39.44 -7.40 -12.30
N SER A 85 -39.55 -8.53 -13.00
CA SER A 85 -38.38 -9.24 -13.53
C SER A 85 -37.58 -8.43 -14.56
N SER A 86 -38.22 -7.50 -15.28
CA SER A 86 -37.56 -6.55 -16.19
C SER A 86 -36.57 -5.62 -15.47
N ASP A 87 -36.86 -5.27 -14.20
CA ASP A 87 -36.06 -4.36 -13.41
C ASP A 87 -34.66 -4.94 -13.13
N LEU A 88 -34.49 -6.26 -13.19
CA LEU A 88 -33.22 -6.97 -13.02
C LEU A 88 -32.20 -6.64 -14.15
N PHE A 89 -32.69 -6.27 -15.33
CA PHE A 89 -31.85 -5.94 -16.49
C PHE A 89 -31.50 -4.45 -16.57
N SER A 90 -32.16 -3.60 -15.76
CA SER A 90 -31.96 -2.13 -15.74
C SER A 90 -31.66 -1.61 -14.33
N LEU A 91 -30.81 -2.33 -13.59
CA LEU A 91 -30.49 -1.97 -12.21
C LEU A 91 -29.70 -0.66 -12.13
N THR A 92 -30.33 0.37 -11.60
CA THR A 92 -29.72 1.69 -11.30
C THR A 92 -29.29 1.80 -9.84
N THR A 93 -29.88 1.00 -8.93
CA THR A 93 -29.60 1.01 -7.49
C THR A 93 -28.44 0.06 -7.13
N ASN A 94 -27.69 0.35 -6.08
CA ASN A 94 -26.58 -0.47 -5.59
C ASN A 94 -27.06 -1.81 -5.01
N GLY A 95 -28.15 -1.80 -4.23
CA GLY A 95 -28.78 -2.99 -3.65
C GLY A 95 -30.09 -3.34 -4.35
N PHE A 96 -30.43 -4.62 -4.49
CA PHE A 96 -31.70 -5.07 -5.06
C PHE A 96 -32.28 -6.36 -4.44
N ARG A 97 -31.44 -7.18 -3.76
CA ARG A 97 -31.82 -8.51 -3.28
C ARG A 97 -32.71 -8.51 -2.03
N GLY A 98 -32.75 -7.40 -1.26
CA GLY A 98 -33.51 -7.33 0.00
C GLY A 98 -33.02 -8.33 1.06
N GLU A 99 -31.71 -8.60 1.10
CA GLU A 99 -31.12 -9.60 1.99
C GLU A 99 -30.04 -9.04 2.92
N ALA A 100 -29.58 -7.80 2.73
CA ALA A 100 -28.46 -7.24 3.47
C ALA A 100 -28.77 -7.14 4.97
N ILE A 101 -29.85 -6.46 5.35
CA ILE A 101 -30.25 -6.29 6.76
C ILE A 101 -30.61 -7.63 7.40
N SER A 102 -31.31 -8.52 6.68
CA SER A 102 -31.66 -9.86 7.17
C SER A 102 -30.41 -10.73 7.42
N SER A 103 -29.40 -10.63 6.56
CA SER A 103 -28.11 -11.32 6.75
C SER A 103 -27.35 -10.78 7.94
N ILE A 104 -27.30 -9.45 8.12
CA ILE A 104 -26.64 -8.82 9.27
C ILE A 104 -27.36 -9.21 10.57
N SER A 105 -28.72 -9.21 10.60
CA SER A 105 -29.52 -9.54 11.79
C SER A 105 -29.36 -10.99 12.25
N SER A 106 -29.00 -11.89 11.34
CA SER A 106 -28.73 -13.30 11.66
C SER A 106 -27.39 -13.51 12.39
N VAL A 107 -26.45 -12.55 12.32
CA VAL A 107 -25.08 -12.69 12.88
C VAL A 107 -24.68 -11.56 13.82
N ALA A 108 -25.54 -10.56 14.04
CA ALA A 108 -25.30 -9.40 14.90
C ALA A 108 -26.59 -8.93 15.58
N LYS A 109 -26.45 -8.09 16.60
CA LYS A 109 -27.59 -7.36 17.18
C LYS A 109 -27.75 -6.03 16.47
N ILE A 110 -28.97 -5.68 16.06
CA ILE A 110 -29.24 -4.49 15.28
C ILE A 110 -30.22 -3.58 16.03
N LYS A 111 -29.92 -2.28 16.04
CA LYS A 111 -30.86 -1.21 16.35
C LYS A 111 -31.05 -0.38 15.08
N ILE A 112 -32.31 -0.22 14.62
CA ILE A 112 -32.64 0.66 13.50
C ILE A 112 -33.55 1.77 14.03
N SER A 113 -33.16 3.02 13.82
CA SER A 113 -33.93 4.20 14.14
C SER A 113 -34.19 4.98 12.85
N SER A 114 -35.46 5.12 12.45
CA SER A 114 -35.79 5.76 11.18
C SER A 114 -37.07 6.59 11.25
N SER A 115 -37.10 7.66 10.46
CA SER A 115 -38.28 8.47 10.20
C SER A 115 -38.27 8.98 8.77
N ASN A 116 -39.42 8.91 8.11
CA ASN A 116 -39.64 9.51 6.78
C ASN A 116 -40.28 10.90 6.86
N ASN A 117 -40.66 11.35 8.04
CA ASN A 117 -41.31 12.63 8.31
C ASN A 117 -40.38 13.58 9.09
N ASN A 118 -40.72 14.88 9.10
CA ASN A 118 -40.05 15.90 9.88
C ASN A 118 -40.83 16.26 11.15
N ASP A 119 -41.63 15.34 11.68
CA ASP A 119 -42.43 15.51 12.89
C ASP A 119 -41.62 15.40 14.20
N GLY A 120 -40.31 15.17 14.07
CA GLY A 120 -39.41 15.03 15.21
C GLY A 120 -39.49 13.68 15.92
N VAL A 121 -40.19 12.69 15.37
CA VAL A 121 -40.34 11.35 15.94
C VAL A 121 -39.70 10.31 15.02
N ARG A 122 -38.87 9.45 15.59
CA ARG A 122 -38.31 8.25 14.93
C ARG A 122 -38.85 6.99 15.54
N ASN A 123 -39.17 6.02 14.69
CA ASN A 123 -39.48 4.66 15.11
C ASN A 123 -38.17 3.88 15.29
N VAL A 124 -38.06 3.15 16.39
CA VAL A 124 -36.87 2.40 16.78
C VAL A 124 -37.18 0.92 16.89
N LEU A 125 -36.46 0.12 16.15
CA LEU A 125 -36.59 -1.32 16.11
C LEU A 125 -35.31 -1.99 16.63
N PHE A 126 -35.44 -2.93 17.56
CA PHE A 126 -34.35 -3.78 18.03
C PHE A 126 -34.53 -5.19 17.51
N ILE A 127 -33.49 -5.74 16.92
CA ILE A 127 -33.51 -7.07 16.29
C ILE A 127 -32.36 -7.89 16.86
N GLU A 128 -32.65 -9.10 17.28
CA GLU A 128 -31.65 -10.09 17.72
C GLU A 128 -32.04 -11.46 17.16
N ASN A 129 -31.05 -12.20 16.61
CA ASN A 129 -31.27 -13.49 15.92
C ASN A 129 -32.33 -13.45 14.80
N GLY A 130 -32.50 -12.31 14.13
CA GLY A 130 -33.50 -12.15 13.07
C GLY A 130 -34.95 -11.94 13.57
N GLU A 131 -35.15 -11.72 14.87
CA GLU A 131 -36.47 -11.48 15.47
C GLU A 131 -36.54 -10.10 16.14
N ILE A 132 -37.71 -9.47 16.09
CA ILE A 132 -37.93 -8.19 16.78
C ILE A 132 -38.02 -8.45 18.28
N THR A 133 -37.10 -7.85 19.04
CA THR A 133 -37.09 -7.95 20.50
C THR A 133 -37.79 -6.76 21.16
N LYS A 134 -37.74 -5.57 20.55
CA LYS A 134 -38.32 -4.36 21.10
C LYS A 134 -38.65 -3.37 19.99
N PHE A 135 -39.75 -2.63 20.17
CA PHE A 135 -40.13 -1.50 19.34
C PHE A 135 -40.44 -0.30 20.23
N ASN A 136 -39.85 0.85 19.91
CA ASN A 136 -40.01 2.11 20.67
C ASN A 136 -40.12 3.28 19.69
N GLN A 137 -40.35 4.47 20.27
CA GLN A 137 -40.19 5.75 19.58
C GLN A 137 -39.15 6.59 20.32
N GLU A 138 -38.39 7.38 19.59
CA GLU A 138 -37.42 8.35 20.12
C GLU A 138 -37.53 9.66 19.34
N GLY A 139 -37.03 10.77 19.94
CA GLY A 139 -36.95 12.03 19.23
C GLY A 139 -35.83 12.01 18.18
N GLY A 140 -36.09 12.59 17.03
CA GLY A 140 -35.06 12.70 15.99
C GLY A 140 -35.55 13.22 14.65
N LEU A 141 -34.63 13.68 13.81
CA LEU A 141 -34.92 14.21 12.48
C LEU A 141 -35.13 13.09 11.45
N ARG A 142 -35.66 13.43 10.27
CA ARG A 142 -35.78 12.54 9.10
C ARG A 142 -34.43 11.88 8.77
N GLY A 143 -34.48 10.63 8.31
CA GLY A 143 -33.33 9.82 7.93
C GLY A 143 -33.29 8.48 8.67
N THR A 144 -32.19 7.75 8.52
CA THR A 144 -32.03 6.43 9.14
C THR A 144 -30.72 6.33 9.88
N THR A 145 -30.76 5.68 11.06
CA THR A 145 -29.57 5.29 11.81
C THR A 145 -29.62 3.81 12.09
N ILE A 146 -28.62 3.06 11.64
CA ILE A 146 -28.49 1.63 11.86
C ILE A 146 -27.25 1.37 12.69
N SER A 147 -27.45 0.79 13.89
CA SER A 147 -26.35 0.40 14.78
C SER A 147 -26.27 -1.11 14.84
N VAL A 148 -25.15 -1.67 14.37
CA VAL A 148 -24.83 -3.10 14.37
C VAL A 148 -23.84 -3.36 15.49
N SER A 149 -24.23 -4.14 16.49
CA SER A 149 -23.40 -4.42 17.65
C SER A 149 -23.07 -5.91 17.77
N SER A 150 -21.90 -6.20 18.39
CA SER A 150 -21.46 -7.56 18.69
C SER A 150 -21.44 -8.48 17.45
N LEU A 151 -20.82 -8.03 16.37
CA LEU A 151 -20.75 -8.79 15.12
C LEU A 151 -20.17 -10.20 15.34
N PHE A 152 -20.84 -11.23 14.80
CA PHE A 152 -20.53 -12.66 14.96
C PHE A 152 -20.61 -13.20 16.40
N TYR A 153 -21.44 -12.59 17.27
CA TYR A 153 -21.57 -13.06 18.65
C TYR A 153 -22.09 -14.51 18.74
N ASN A 154 -22.95 -14.92 17.82
CA ASN A 154 -23.57 -16.24 17.73
C ASN A 154 -22.84 -17.21 16.75
N VAL A 155 -21.69 -16.79 16.17
CA VAL A 155 -20.86 -17.59 15.26
C VAL A 155 -19.40 -17.53 15.69
N PRO A 156 -18.99 -18.21 16.79
CA PRO A 156 -17.67 -18.09 17.38
C PRO A 156 -16.52 -18.42 16.41
N ALA A 157 -16.72 -19.37 15.49
CA ALA A 157 -15.74 -19.72 14.49
C ALA A 157 -15.39 -18.51 13.62
N ARG A 158 -16.38 -17.78 13.08
CA ARG A 158 -16.13 -16.57 12.27
C ARG A 158 -15.47 -15.47 13.05
N ARG A 159 -15.85 -15.27 14.32
CA ARG A 159 -15.22 -14.27 15.17
C ARG A 159 -13.71 -14.55 15.35
N LYS A 160 -13.30 -15.82 15.41
CA LYS A 160 -11.89 -16.23 15.45
C LYS A 160 -11.15 -16.01 14.12
N PHE A 161 -11.85 -16.05 12.98
CA PHE A 161 -11.28 -15.81 11.65
C PHE A 161 -11.10 -14.34 11.30
N LEU A 162 -11.60 -13.39 12.10
CA LEU A 162 -11.31 -11.98 11.92
C LEU A 162 -9.81 -11.75 12.05
N LYS A 163 -9.29 -10.93 11.14
CA LYS A 163 -7.87 -10.54 11.11
C LYS A 163 -7.51 -9.65 12.30
N SER A 164 -6.25 -9.20 12.38
CA SER A 164 -5.82 -8.24 13.39
C SER A 164 -6.59 -6.92 13.25
N ASP A 165 -6.64 -6.15 14.34
CA ASP A 165 -7.38 -4.90 14.45
C ASP A 165 -7.02 -3.90 13.35
N ASN A 166 -5.71 -3.74 13.07
CA ASN A 166 -5.22 -2.85 12.02
C ASN A 166 -5.65 -3.32 10.61
N VAL A 167 -5.67 -4.64 10.37
CA VAL A 167 -6.11 -5.19 9.07
C VAL A 167 -7.60 -4.97 8.86
N GLU A 168 -8.44 -5.16 9.90
CA GLU A 168 -9.87 -4.90 9.78
C GLU A 168 -10.14 -3.39 9.58
N LEU A 169 -9.40 -2.51 10.28
CA LEU A 169 -9.51 -1.06 10.07
C LEU A 169 -9.13 -0.66 8.64
N ARG A 170 -8.05 -1.24 8.09
CA ARG A 170 -7.67 -0.97 6.70
C ARG A 170 -8.74 -1.43 5.71
N HIS A 171 -9.38 -2.58 5.92
CA HIS A 171 -10.50 -3.01 5.10
C HIS A 171 -11.69 -2.05 5.19
N ILE A 172 -11.97 -1.53 6.38
CA ILE A 172 -13.02 -0.53 6.60
C ILE A 172 -12.68 0.77 5.85
N ILE A 173 -11.47 1.29 6.03
CA ILE A 173 -11.02 2.51 5.36
C ILE A 173 -11.01 2.32 3.84
N SER A 174 -10.57 1.16 3.34
CA SER A 174 -10.58 0.86 1.91
C SER A 174 -12.01 0.87 1.34
N GLU A 175 -12.97 0.31 2.07
CA GLU A 175 -14.37 0.31 1.63
C GLU A 175 -14.99 1.71 1.71
N PHE A 176 -14.74 2.45 2.81
CA PHE A 176 -15.13 3.84 2.96
C PHE A 176 -14.57 4.71 1.82
N SER A 177 -13.30 4.51 1.47
CA SER A 177 -12.65 5.23 0.35
C SER A 177 -13.32 4.93 -0.99
N ARG A 178 -13.68 3.67 -1.26
CA ARG A 178 -14.39 3.29 -2.49
C ARG A 178 -15.74 4.00 -2.60
N GLN A 179 -16.54 3.95 -1.53
CA GLN A 179 -17.87 4.57 -1.52
C GLN A 179 -17.78 6.09 -1.66
N SER A 180 -16.84 6.72 -0.96
CA SER A 180 -16.67 8.17 -1.00
C SER A 180 -16.06 8.68 -2.30
N LEU A 181 -15.18 7.90 -2.98
CA LEU A 181 -14.65 8.22 -4.32
C LEU A 181 -15.76 8.13 -5.38
N CYS A 182 -16.61 7.11 -5.28
CA CYS A 182 -17.71 6.91 -6.21
C CYS A 182 -18.75 8.03 -6.14
N ASN A 183 -18.91 8.63 -4.96
CA ASN A 183 -19.94 9.64 -4.68
C ASN A 183 -19.33 10.96 -4.14
N PRO A 184 -18.52 11.68 -4.91
CA PRO A 184 -17.86 12.90 -4.44
C PRO A 184 -18.86 14.03 -4.14
N GLY A 185 -20.07 13.98 -4.68
CA GLY A 185 -21.16 14.92 -4.43
C GLY A 185 -21.84 14.78 -3.07
N LEU A 186 -21.54 13.71 -2.29
CA LEU A 186 -22.08 13.48 -0.96
C LEU A 186 -21.05 13.84 0.12
N SER A 187 -21.52 14.19 1.31
CA SER A 187 -20.68 14.35 2.50
C SER A 187 -20.54 13.02 3.22
N PHE A 188 -19.30 12.70 3.63
CA PHE A 188 -18.99 11.47 4.36
C PHE A 188 -18.16 11.79 5.60
N SER A 189 -18.44 11.13 6.71
CA SER A 189 -17.55 11.15 7.86
C SER A 189 -17.33 9.74 8.40
N LEU A 190 -16.09 9.47 8.84
CA LEU A 190 -15.70 8.22 9.49
C LEU A 190 -15.05 8.54 10.83
N LYS A 191 -15.66 8.05 11.91
CA LYS A 191 -15.16 8.18 13.27
C LYS A 191 -14.82 6.81 13.84
N HIS A 192 -13.63 6.66 14.41
CA HIS A 192 -13.19 5.45 15.10
C HIS A 192 -12.99 5.74 16.59
N ASN A 193 -13.79 5.09 17.43
CA ASN A 193 -13.91 5.41 18.85
C ASN A 193 -14.27 6.90 19.01
N GLU A 194 -13.39 7.70 19.60
CA GLU A 194 -13.59 9.13 19.80
C GLU A 194 -12.88 10.01 18.76
N LYS A 195 -12.07 9.41 17.88
CA LYS A 195 -11.26 10.13 16.90
C LYS A 195 -11.95 10.18 15.53
N ASP A 196 -12.04 11.38 14.95
CA ASP A 196 -12.45 11.55 13.57
C ASP A 196 -11.30 11.15 12.64
N LEU A 197 -11.49 10.09 11.84
CA LEU A 197 -10.51 9.65 10.83
C LEU A 197 -10.65 10.43 9.53
N PHE A 198 -11.87 10.64 9.08
CA PHE A 198 -12.16 11.39 7.86
C PHE A 198 -13.39 12.29 8.04
N VAL A 199 -13.28 13.52 7.52
CA VAL A 199 -14.40 14.44 7.35
C VAL A 199 -14.33 14.96 5.91
N LEU A 200 -15.21 14.44 5.08
CA LEU A 200 -15.22 14.67 3.63
C LEU A 200 -16.51 15.41 3.24
N ASN A 201 -16.42 16.71 3.08
CA ASN A 201 -17.55 17.50 2.59
C ASN A 201 -17.78 17.25 1.10
N LYS A 202 -18.96 17.56 0.59
CA LYS A 202 -19.25 17.59 -0.86
C LYS A 202 -18.12 18.32 -1.60
N SER A 203 -17.58 17.71 -2.64
CA SER A 203 -16.43 18.22 -3.38
C SER A 203 -16.38 17.64 -4.80
N ASN A 204 -15.45 18.13 -5.62
CA ASN A 204 -15.11 17.47 -6.86
C ASN A 204 -14.23 16.23 -6.62
N LEU A 205 -14.07 15.39 -7.64
CA LEU A 205 -13.30 14.14 -7.53
C LEU A 205 -11.84 14.39 -7.12
N LYS A 206 -11.20 15.43 -7.68
CA LYS A 206 -9.80 15.76 -7.40
C LYS A 206 -9.56 16.12 -5.93
N GLU A 207 -10.41 16.98 -5.39
CA GLU A 207 -10.38 17.31 -3.96
C GLU A 207 -10.67 16.09 -3.07
N ARG A 208 -11.61 15.24 -3.49
CA ARG A 208 -11.94 14.00 -2.78
C ARG A 208 -10.72 13.09 -2.67
N ILE A 209 -10.00 12.87 -3.77
CA ILE A 209 -8.76 12.10 -3.82
C ILE A 209 -7.71 12.71 -2.88
N THR A 210 -7.53 14.04 -2.95
CA THR A 210 -6.54 14.74 -2.12
C THR A 210 -6.84 14.62 -0.62
N ARG A 211 -8.11 14.69 -0.22
CA ARG A 211 -8.51 14.56 1.18
C ARG A 211 -8.42 13.11 1.70
N LEU A 212 -8.61 12.12 0.83
CA LEU A 212 -8.55 10.70 1.21
C LEU A 212 -7.13 10.17 1.37
N PHE A 213 -6.21 10.57 0.47
CA PHE A 213 -4.91 9.91 0.41
C PHE A 213 -3.75 10.80 0.87
N SER A 214 -3.58 12.01 0.33
CA SER A 214 -2.53 12.94 0.75
C SER A 214 -2.71 14.31 0.08
N LYS A 215 -2.35 15.39 0.78
CA LYS A 215 -2.37 16.77 0.23
C LYS A 215 -1.44 16.93 -0.99
N ASN A 216 -0.35 16.18 -1.06
CA ASN A 216 0.61 16.26 -2.17
C ASN A 216 0.25 15.40 -3.38
N ILE A 217 -0.85 14.64 -3.32
CA ILE A 217 -1.26 13.76 -4.43
C ILE A 217 -1.70 14.53 -5.66
N ASP A 218 -2.15 15.76 -5.49
CA ASP A 218 -2.63 16.65 -6.56
C ASP A 218 -1.62 16.83 -7.69
N LYS A 219 -0.34 17.01 -7.36
CA LYS A 219 0.76 17.17 -8.32
C LYS A 219 1.09 15.87 -9.09
N LYS A 220 0.66 14.74 -8.57
CA LYS A 220 0.92 13.40 -9.11
C LYS A 220 -0.15 12.95 -10.13
N LEU A 221 -1.29 13.64 -10.20
CA LEU A 221 -2.45 13.22 -10.97
C LEU A 221 -2.41 13.73 -12.41
N VAL A 222 -2.74 12.84 -13.34
CA VAL A 222 -2.99 13.12 -14.76
C VAL A 222 -4.46 12.85 -15.05
N PRO A 223 -5.26 13.83 -15.47
CA PRO A 223 -6.67 13.64 -15.77
C PRO A 223 -6.85 12.84 -17.07
N ILE A 224 -7.88 12.00 -17.07
CA ILE A 224 -8.40 11.31 -18.25
C ILE A 224 -9.86 11.69 -18.40
N ASP A 225 -10.26 12.08 -19.60
CA ASP A 225 -11.64 12.34 -19.99
C ASP A 225 -11.79 12.02 -21.48
N GLU A 226 -12.27 10.82 -21.76
CA GLU A 226 -12.44 10.29 -23.11
C GLU A 226 -13.84 9.72 -23.28
N VAL A 227 -14.49 10.11 -24.35
CA VAL A 227 -15.84 9.64 -24.70
C VAL A 227 -15.78 8.93 -26.04
N THR A 228 -16.23 7.67 -26.06
CA THR A 228 -16.35 6.85 -27.26
C THR A 228 -17.76 6.29 -27.38
N ASP A 229 -18.10 5.69 -28.51
CA ASP A 229 -19.41 5.05 -28.73
C ASP A 229 -19.66 3.83 -27.82
N ILE A 230 -18.58 3.20 -27.31
CA ILE A 230 -18.67 1.99 -26.49
C ILE A 230 -18.70 2.34 -24.98
N ALA A 231 -17.86 3.32 -24.58
CA ALA A 231 -17.75 3.70 -23.18
C ALA A 231 -17.23 5.13 -23.03
N SER A 232 -17.61 5.80 -21.94
CA SER A 232 -16.92 7.00 -21.50
C SER A 232 -16.01 6.68 -20.31
N ILE A 233 -14.78 7.17 -20.36
CA ILE A 233 -13.74 6.95 -19.34
C ILE A 233 -13.33 8.30 -18.80
N ASN A 234 -13.53 8.49 -17.50
CA ASN A 234 -13.05 9.70 -16.80
C ASN A 234 -12.32 9.32 -15.51
N GLY A 235 -11.51 10.24 -15.00
CA GLY A 235 -10.77 10.04 -13.76
C GLY A 235 -9.32 10.47 -13.82
N TYR A 236 -8.47 9.76 -13.11
CA TYR A 236 -7.06 10.11 -12.96
C TYR A 236 -6.16 8.89 -13.00
N VAL A 237 -5.00 9.05 -13.64
CA VAL A 237 -3.85 8.15 -13.51
C VAL A 237 -2.68 8.93 -12.91
N PHE A 238 -1.67 8.24 -12.41
CA PHE A 238 -0.54 8.86 -11.76
C PHE A 238 0.64 9.02 -12.70
N LYS A 239 1.40 10.11 -12.56
CA LYS A 239 2.63 10.31 -13.32
C LYS A 239 3.63 9.18 -13.04
N PRO A 240 4.41 8.72 -14.04
CA PRO A 240 5.38 7.64 -13.90
C PRO A 240 6.40 7.84 -12.76
N GLU A 241 6.81 9.07 -12.51
CA GLU A 241 7.80 9.46 -11.49
C GLU A 241 7.36 9.18 -10.06
N PHE A 242 6.04 9.09 -9.81
CA PHE A 242 5.46 8.94 -8.47
C PHE A 242 4.88 7.55 -8.22
N LEU A 243 5.22 6.57 -9.04
CA LEU A 243 4.73 5.20 -8.88
C LEU A 243 5.64 4.41 -7.95
N ASN A 244 5.02 3.66 -7.05
CA ASN A 244 5.71 2.85 -6.05
C ASN A 244 5.49 1.35 -6.33
N LYS A 245 6.40 0.51 -5.83
CA LYS A 245 6.34 -0.94 -5.96
C LYS A 245 5.19 -1.55 -5.16
N THR A 246 4.90 -1.02 -4.01
CA THR A 246 4.07 -1.65 -2.98
C THR A 246 2.74 -0.95 -2.75
N ASN A 247 2.67 0.37 -2.77
CA ASN A 247 1.48 1.13 -2.39
C ASN A 247 0.76 1.73 -3.62
N SER A 248 0.26 0.85 -4.51
CA SER A 248 -0.47 1.28 -5.71
C SER A 248 -1.96 1.46 -5.42
N LEU A 249 -2.49 2.65 -5.72
CA LEU A 249 -3.92 2.96 -5.65
C LEU A 249 -4.60 2.51 -6.95
N GLN A 250 -5.34 1.43 -6.91
CA GLN A 250 -5.97 0.84 -8.10
C GLN A 250 -7.49 0.77 -7.92
N PHE A 251 -8.20 1.74 -8.49
CA PHE A 251 -9.64 1.83 -8.41
C PHE A 251 -10.27 1.90 -9.80
N PHE A 252 -11.07 0.90 -10.12
CA PHE A 252 -12.00 0.92 -11.24
C PHE A 252 -13.43 1.03 -10.74
N PHE A 253 -14.17 1.96 -11.30
CA PHE A 253 -15.61 2.09 -11.09
C PHE A 253 -16.33 1.95 -12.42
N VAL A 254 -17.30 1.06 -12.49
CA VAL A 254 -18.14 0.85 -13.67
C VAL A 254 -19.58 1.12 -13.29
N ASN A 255 -20.20 2.08 -13.97
CA ASN A 255 -21.57 2.53 -13.71
C ASN A 255 -21.84 2.78 -12.21
N GLY A 256 -20.88 3.44 -11.52
CA GLY A 256 -20.98 3.76 -10.10
C GLY A 256 -20.65 2.64 -9.14
N ARG A 257 -20.09 1.51 -9.59
CA ARG A 257 -19.71 0.36 -8.75
C ARG A 257 -18.22 0.08 -8.83
N PHE A 258 -17.60 -0.14 -7.70
CA PHE A 258 -16.20 -0.60 -7.65
C PHE A 258 -16.09 -2.03 -8.20
N ILE A 259 -15.16 -2.23 -9.14
CA ILE A 259 -14.86 -3.55 -9.70
C ILE A 259 -13.37 -3.89 -9.58
N ARG A 260 -13.08 -5.18 -9.65
CA ARG A 260 -11.74 -5.72 -9.87
C ARG A 260 -11.75 -6.53 -11.16
N ASN A 261 -10.91 -6.12 -12.10
CA ASN A 261 -10.72 -6.82 -13.35
C ASN A 261 -9.23 -6.81 -13.69
N SER A 262 -8.61 -7.98 -13.68
CA SER A 262 -7.17 -8.15 -13.95
C SER A 262 -6.83 -7.80 -15.39
N TYR A 263 -7.74 -8.09 -16.34
CA TYR A 263 -7.53 -7.82 -17.76
C TYR A 263 -7.52 -6.30 -18.04
N LEU A 264 -8.47 -5.55 -17.46
CA LEU A 264 -8.48 -4.09 -17.56
C LEU A 264 -7.30 -3.45 -16.80
N SER A 265 -6.89 -4.02 -15.65
CA SER A 265 -5.68 -3.56 -14.96
C SER A 265 -4.42 -3.76 -15.80
N HIS A 266 -4.33 -4.86 -16.56
CA HIS A 266 -3.25 -5.13 -17.49
C HIS A 266 -3.21 -4.11 -18.64
N SER A 267 -4.36 -3.61 -19.13
CA SER A 267 -4.39 -2.57 -20.18
C SER A 267 -3.67 -1.30 -19.75
N ILE A 268 -3.85 -0.91 -18.47
CA ILE A 268 -3.14 0.25 -17.89
C ILE A 268 -1.66 -0.07 -17.73
N ALA A 269 -1.29 -1.24 -17.21
CA ALA A 269 0.11 -1.64 -17.08
C ALA A 269 0.84 -1.57 -18.43
N THR A 270 0.19 -2.05 -19.51
CA THR A 270 0.71 -1.99 -20.87
C THR A 270 0.79 -0.55 -21.41
N ALA A 271 -0.09 0.35 -20.99
CA ALA A 271 0.01 1.77 -21.36
C ALA A 271 1.22 2.47 -20.72
N TYR A 272 1.68 2.01 -19.57
CA TYR A 272 2.90 2.50 -18.89
C TYR A 272 4.18 1.78 -19.33
N GLU A 273 4.08 0.78 -20.20
CA GLU A 273 5.24 0.03 -20.69
C GLU A 273 6.23 0.96 -21.40
N GLY A 274 7.51 0.86 -21.04
CA GLY A 274 8.58 1.76 -21.51
C GLY A 274 8.70 3.09 -20.72
N LEU A 275 7.71 3.44 -19.89
CA LEU A 275 7.75 4.65 -19.04
C LEU A 275 8.17 4.35 -17.61
N ILE A 276 7.98 3.11 -17.15
CA ILE A 276 8.27 2.67 -15.78
C ILE A 276 9.09 1.38 -15.77
N LYS A 277 9.77 1.13 -14.65
CA LYS A 277 10.46 -0.16 -14.42
C LYS A 277 9.42 -1.29 -14.26
N PRO A 278 9.72 -2.54 -14.71
CA PRO A 278 8.78 -3.66 -14.65
C PRO A 278 8.26 -4.01 -13.24
N GLU A 279 8.98 -3.59 -12.21
CA GLU A 279 8.63 -3.84 -10.80
C GLU A 279 7.59 -2.86 -10.25
N LEU A 280 7.39 -1.71 -10.92
CA LEU A 280 6.46 -0.68 -10.47
C LEU A 280 5.04 -0.97 -10.94
N ARG A 281 4.06 -0.64 -10.11
CA ARG A 281 2.65 -0.82 -10.43
C ARG A 281 1.97 0.53 -10.66
N PRO A 282 1.26 0.71 -11.80
CA PRO A 282 0.48 1.90 -12.03
C PRO A 282 -0.59 2.14 -10.97
N SER A 283 -0.74 3.39 -10.55
CA SER A 283 -1.85 3.84 -9.71
C SER A 283 -2.86 4.60 -10.57
N TYR A 284 -4.15 4.34 -10.35
CA TYR A 284 -5.23 4.92 -11.12
C TYR A 284 -6.54 4.94 -10.35
N ILE A 285 -7.40 5.90 -10.68
CA ILE A 285 -8.77 6.03 -10.18
C ILE A 285 -9.61 6.37 -11.41
N LEU A 286 -10.25 5.35 -12.02
CA LEU A 286 -10.95 5.46 -13.28
C LEU A 286 -12.41 5.09 -13.14
N PHE A 287 -13.26 5.88 -13.75
CA PHE A 287 -14.70 5.69 -13.86
C PHE A 287 -15.04 5.38 -15.31
N ILE A 288 -15.72 4.26 -15.51
CA ILE A 288 -16.15 3.78 -16.82
C ILE A 288 -17.68 3.80 -16.83
N LYS A 289 -18.25 4.49 -17.77
CA LYS A 289 -19.69 4.42 -18.05
C LYS A 289 -19.88 3.70 -19.37
N THR A 290 -20.71 2.67 -19.36
CA THR A 290 -21.07 1.87 -20.52
C THR A 290 -22.56 1.49 -20.43
N PRO A 291 -23.25 1.24 -21.55
CA PRO A 291 -24.64 0.80 -21.52
C PRO A 291 -24.86 -0.42 -20.64
N ALA A 292 -25.95 -0.45 -19.89
CA ALA A 292 -26.22 -1.50 -18.90
C ALA A 292 -26.43 -2.89 -19.52
N ASP A 293 -26.91 -2.95 -20.74
CA ASP A 293 -27.11 -4.17 -21.55
C ASP A 293 -25.80 -4.84 -22.00
N GLN A 294 -24.68 -4.12 -21.99
CA GLN A 294 -23.35 -4.64 -22.35
C GLN A 294 -22.57 -5.19 -21.15
N ILE A 295 -23.17 -5.22 -19.97
CA ILE A 295 -22.50 -5.65 -18.74
C ILE A 295 -23.35 -6.67 -17.99
N ASP A 296 -22.74 -7.82 -17.64
CA ASP A 296 -23.28 -8.74 -16.65
C ASP A 296 -22.63 -8.50 -15.28
N VAL A 297 -23.38 -7.94 -14.34
CA VAL A 297 -22.96 -7.65 -12.95
C VAL A 297 -23.22 -8.83 -12.01
N ASN A 298 -24.03 -9.81 -12.42
CA ASN A 298 -24.46 -10.90 -11.55
C ASN A 298 -23.54 -12.13 -11.60
N VAL A 299 -22.23 -11.92 -11.72
CA VAL A 299 -21.24 -13.00 -11.81
C VAL A 299 -20.85 -13.56 -10.45
N HIS A 300 -20.76 -12.71 -9.40
CA HIS A 300 -20.35 -13.10 -8.05
C HIS A 300 -21.25 -12.45 -6.98
N PRO A 301 -21.51 -13.12 -5.82
CA PRO A 301 -22.32 -12.55 -4.73
C PRO A 301 -21.85 -11.18 -4.27
N ASN A 302 -20.55 -10.95 -4.23
CA ASN A 302 -19.95 -9.67 -3.82
C ASN A 302 -19.99 -8.58 -4.91
N LYS A 303 -20.46 -8.88 -6.14
CA LYS A 303 -20.58 -7.94 -7.27
C LYS A 303 -19.28 -7.16 -7.61
N ILE A 304 -18.13 -7.71 -7.27
CA ILE A 304 -16.82 -7.09 -7.51
C ILE A 304 -16.29 -7.46 -8.89
N GLU A 305 -16.73 -8.58 -9.45
CA GLU A 305 -16.37 -9.06 -10.78
C GLU A 305 -17.54 -8.82 -11.73
N VAL A 306 -17.22 -8.26 -12.89
CA VAL A 306 -18.19 -7.91 -13.94
C VAL A 306 -17.68 -8.48 -15.25
N LYS A 307 -18.57 -9.06 -16.05
CA LYS A 307 -18.29 -9.47 -17.43
C LYS A 307 -18.77 -8.39 -18.38
N PHE A 308 -17.93 -8.04 -19.35
CA PHE A 308 -18.26 -7.13 -20.43
C PHE A 308 -18.50 -7.91 -21.70
N GLU A 309 -19.46 -7.50 -22.51
CA GLU A 309 -19.72 -8.09 -23.82
C GLU A 309 -18.51 -7.88 -24.75
N ASN A 310 -17.95 -6.68 -24.78
CA ASN A 310 -16.83 -6.28 -25.62
C ASN A 310 -15.57 -5.92 -24.81
N GLU A 311 -15.06 -6.84 -23.99
CA GLU A 311 -13.94 -6.59 -23.07
C GLU A 311 -12.64 -6.21 -23.81
N SER A 312 -12.40 -6.77 -25.00
CA SER A 312 -11.20 -6.45 -25.82
C SER A 312 -11.21 -5.02 -26.36
N SER A 313 -12.39 -4.52 -26.77
CA SER A 313 -12.54 -3.13 -27.20
C SER A 313 -12.31 -2.17 -26.04
N LEU A 314 -12.90 -2.47 -24.87
CA LEU A 314 -12.70 -1.67 -23.67
C LEU A 314 -11.24 -1.65 -23.23
N TYR A 315 -10.54 -2.78 -23.31
CA TYR A 315 -9.09 -2.88 -23.07
C TYR A 315 -8.30 -1.91 -23.97
N SER A 316 -8.60 -1.92 -25.28
CA SER A 316 -7.92 -1.08 -26.26
C SER A 316 -8.19 0.41 -26.03
N ILE A 317 -9.44 0.78 -25.69
CA ILE A 317 -9.85 2.14 -25.37
C ILE A 317 -9.11 2.63 -24.11
N ILE A 318 -9.14 1.87 -23.01
CA ILE A 318 -8.45 2.25 -21.77
C ILE A 318 -6.95 2.44 -22.03
N ARG A 319 -6.30 1.49 -22.72
CA ARG A 319 -4.88 1.57 -23.04
C ARG A 319 -4.54 2.83 -23.85
N SER A 320 -5.32 3.14 -24.89
CA SER A 320 -5.08 4.33 -25.73
C SER A 320 -5.33 5.63 -24.98
N SER A 321 -6.42 5.72 -24.19
CA SER A 321 -6.75 6.89 -23.37
C SER A 321 -5.67 7.19 -22.33
N VAL A 322 -5.20 6.18 -21.63
CA VAL A 322 -4.11 6.33 -20.65
C VAL A 322 -2.83 6.77 -21.34
N ARG A 323 -2.47 6.15 -22.47
CA ARG A 323 -1.25 6.49 -23.22
C ARG A 323 -1.30 7.89 -23.79
N HIS A 324 -2.46 8.31 -24.31
CA HIS A 324 -2.70 9.68 -24.79
C HIS A 324 -2.55 10.70 -23.66
N ALA A 325 -3.19 10.46 -22.50
CA ALA A 325 -3.09 11.35 -21.35
C ALA A 325 -1.64 11.48 -20.86
N LEU A 326 -0.91 10.37 -20.69
CA LEU A 326 0.50 10.38 -20.27
C LEU A 326 1.39 11.11 -21.29
N GLY A 327 1.18 10.89 -22.59
CA GLY A 327 1.92 11.58 -23.66
C GLY A 327 1.73 13.09 -23.62
N LYS A 328 0.50 13.56 -23.41
CA LYS A 328 0.18 14.99 -23.31
C LYS A 328 0.90 15.68 -22.14
N PHE A 329 1.08 14.98 -21.01
CA PHE A 329 1.76 15.52 -19.83
C PHE A 329 3.29 15.40 -19.90
N ASN A 330 3.83 14.43 -20.62
CA ASN A 330 5.29 14.27 -20.80
C ASN A 330 5.86 15.22 -21.88
N ILE A 331 5.04 15.72 -22.80
CA ILE A 331 5.48 16.63 -23.88
C ILE A 331 5.51 18.10 -23.43
N SER A 332 4.82 18.46 -22.37
CA SER A 332 4.90 19.79 -21.78
C SER A 332 5.77 19.73 -20.51
N PRO A 333 7.08 20.04 -20.61
CA PRO A 333 7.84 20.33 -19.40
C PRO A 333 7.14 21.50 -18.71
N ASN A 334 6.65 21.30 -17.48
CA ASN A 334 6.24 22.41 -16.64
C ASN A 334 7.47 23.25 -16.36
N ILE A 335 7.67 24.29 -17.15
CA ILE A 335 8.54 25.38 -16.78
C ILE A 335 7.77 26.13 -15.69
N ASP A 336 7.94 25.73 -14.46
CA ASP A 336 7.43 26.45 -13.29
C ASP A 336 8.23 27.75 -13.18
N PHE A 337 7.71 28.82 -13.74
CA PHE A 337 8.20 30.19 -13.49
C PHE A 337 7.75 30.75 -12.11
N SER A 338 7.30 29.89 -11.20
CA SER A 338 6.80 30.32 -9.90
C SER A 338 7.87 30.55 -8.83
N ASP A 339 9.12 30.18 -9.10
CA ASP A 339 10.22 30.67 -8.29
C ASP A 339 10.58 32.09 -8.72
N ASN A 340 10.06 33.05 -7.95
CA ASN A 340 10.56 34.42 -7.94
C ASN A 340 12.03 34.41 -7.47
N VAL A 341 12.92 33.92 -8.31
CA VAL A 341 14.33 34.21 -8.17
C VAL A 341 14.47 35.67 -8.59
N ASN A 342 14.49 36.56 -7.62
CA ASN A 342 14.99 37.91 -7.81
C ASN A 342 16.46 37.80 -8.23
N ILE A 343 16.69 37.56 -9.52
CA ILE A 343 18.01 37.76 -10.12
C ILE A 343 18.18 39.27 -10.19
N SER A 344 18.78 39.86 -9.15
CA SER A 344 19.36 41.18 -9.24
C SER A 344 20.47 41.12 -10.29
N MET A 345 20.20 41.62 -11.49
CA MET A 345 21.22 41.76 -12.50
C MET A 345 22.32 42.67 -11.91
N PRO A 346 23.59 42.21 -11.81
CA PRO A 346 24.67 43.09 -11.47
C PRO A 346 24.82 44.13 -12.60
N ASN A 347 24.91 45.41 -12.24
CA ASN A 347 25.17 46.50 -13.14
C ASN A 347 26.35 46.17 -14.04
N MET A 348 26.12 45.95 -15.31
CA MET A 348 27.18 45.83 -16.31
C MET A 348 27.89 47.18 -16.44
N HIS A 349 29.03 47.30 -15.78
CA HIS A 349 30.01 48.29 -16.20
C HIS A 349 30.54 47.88 -17.58
N THR A 350 30.33 48.72 -18.57
CA THR A 350 30.85 48.60 -19.93
C THR A 350 32.38 48.68 -19.91
N SER A 351 33.05 47.57 -19.65
CA SER A 351 34.46 47.37 -19.95
C SER A 351 34.57 46.73 -21.32
N LYS A 352 35.37 47.33 -22.19
CA LYS A 352 35.61 46.85 -23.57
C LYS A 352 36.07 45.40 -23.52
N ILE A 353 35.30 44.50 -24.14
CA ILE A 353 35.67 43.09 -24.33
C ILE A 353 36.77 43.05 -25.38
N SER A 354 38.02 42.79 -24.99
CA SER A 354 39.08 42.36 -25.90
C SER A 354 38.90 40.90 -26.24
N THR A 355 38.78 40.59 -27.52
CA THR A 355 38.77 39.21 -27.99
C THR A 355 40.07 38.51 -27.65
N PRO A 356 40.07 37.30 -27.07
CA PRO A 356 41.30 36.56 -26.83
C PRO A 356 41.90 36.15 -28.18
N SER A 357 43.18 36.52 -28.41
CA SER A 357 43.95 36.02 -29.53
C SER A 357 44.44 34.62 -29.19
N ILE A 358 44.10 33.66 -30.04
CA ILE A 358 44.62 32.28 -29.93
C ILE A 358 45.87 32.23 -30.79
N ASP A 359 47.03 32.13 -30.19
CA ASP A 359 48.30 31.84 -30.87
C ASP A 359 48.38 30.34 -31.15
N PHE A 360 48.26 29.96 -32.43
CA PHE A 360 48.52 28.61 -32.88
C PHE A 360 50.02 28.39 -33.10
N ASN A 361 50.59 27.52 -32.29
CA ASN A 361 51.96 27.04 -32.55
C ASN A 361 51.91 25.93 -33.62
N ASN A 362 52.27 26.26 -34.87
CA ASN A 362 52.22 25.35 -36.02
C ASN A 362 53.25 24.19 -35.96
N ASP A 363 54.15 24.15 -34.98
CA ASP A 363 55.19 23.14 -34.84
C ASP A 363 54.88 22.06 -33.80
N PHE A 364 53.70 22.07 -33.18
CA PHE A 364 53.35 21.07 -32.20
C PHE A 364 52.84 19.80 -32.87
N ASN A 365 53.67 18.75 -32.87
CA ASN A 365 53.31 17.40 -33.33
C ASN A 365 53.21 16.46 -32.11
N PRO A 366 51.98 16.07 -31.69
CA PRO A 366 51.79 15.24 -30.51
C PRO A 366 52.29 13.78 -30.67
N PHE A 367 52.79 13.40 -31.83
CA PHE A 367 53.25 12.03 -32.14
C PHE A 367 54.76 11.85 -32.30
N LYS A 368 55.56 12.91 -32.03
CA LYS A 368 57.02 12.83 -32.03
C LYS A 368 57.56 13.12 -30.63
N ASN A 369 57.69 12.10 -29.79
CA ASN A 369 58.90 11.79 -29.03
C ASN A 369 58.70 10.58 -28.09
N PRO A 370 59.47 9.51 -28.27
CA PRO A 370 59.69 8.53 -27.22
C PRO A 370 61.04 8.86 -26.53
N GLY A 371 60.99 9.14 -25.28
CA GLY A 371 62.18 9.12 -24.41
C GLY A 371 62.69 10.49 -23.94
N GLY A 372 62.55 10.74 -22.66
CA GLY A 372 63.21 11.85 -21.95
C GLY A 372 62.69 11.96 -20.51
N ASN A 373 63.49 11.47 -19.57
CA ASN A 373 63.34 11.70 -18.14
C ASN A 373 63.36 13.18 -17.83
N VAL A 374 62.32 13.68 -17.20
CA VAL A 374 62.43 14.89 -16.34
C VAL A 374 61.54 14.67 -15.11
N ASN A 375 62.21 14.59 -13.97
CA ASN A 375 61.60 14.78 -12.66
C ASN A 375 61.17 16.25 -12.57
N ASP A 376 59.87 16.47 -12.52
CA ASP A 376 59.31 17.69 -11.95
C ASP A 376 58.07 17.33 -11.13
N GLU A 377 58.20 17.61 -9.84
CA GLU A 377 57.15 17.52 -8.85
C GLU A 377 56.03 18.50 -9.23
N ILE A 378 54.93 17.98 -9.82
CA ILE A 378 53.67 18.71 -9.91
C ILE A 378 52.72 18.09 -8.90
N ASN A 379 52.53 18.85 -7.82
CA ASN A 379 51.47 18.70 -6.85
C ASN A 379 50.09 18.72 -7.58
N THR A 380 49.61 17.61 -8.05
CA THR A 380 48.23 17.46 -8.46
C THR A 380 47.42 17.04 -7.24
N GLY A 381 46.78 18.06 -6.64
CA GLY A 381 45.78 17.85 -5.59
C GLY A 381 44.71 16.85 -6.05
N SER A 382 44.60 15.82 -5.25
CA SER A 382 43.64 14.75 -5.28
C SER A 382 42.18 15.22 -5.50
N ILE A 383 41.60 14.93 -6.67
CA ILE A 383 40.17 15.04 -6.94
C ILE A 383 39.50 13.66 -7.19
N ASP A 384 40.26 12.58 -7.05
CA ASP A 384 39.69 11.22 -7.29
C ASP A 384 39.48 10.40 -6.01
N GLN A 385 39.13 11.03 -4.88
CA GLN A 385 38.75 10.31 -3.66
C GLN A 385 37.44 10.79 -3.06
N LYS A 386 36.35 10.82 -3.85
CA LYS A 386 35.00 11.03 -3.31
C LYS A 386 33.91 10.19 -3.95
N LEU A 387 34.22 9.03 -4.49
CA LEU A 387 33.21 8.09 -5.01
C LEU A 387 33.27 6.69 -4.39
N SER A 388 33.99 6.51 -3.29
CA SER A 388 34.08 5.22 -2.57
C SER A 388 33.51 5.23 -1.14
N SER A 389 32.75 6.26 -0.76
CA SER A 389 32.21 6.37 0.61
C SER A 389 30.88 5.62 0.85
N SER A 390 30.64 4.52 0.16
CA SER A 390 29.45 3.67 0.40
C SER A 390 29.77 2.26 0.90
N MET A 391 31.00 2.02 1.38
CA MET A 391 31.43 0.69 1.85
C MET A 391 32.13 0.68 3.21
N ASP A 392 32.05 1.72 4.03
CA ASP A 392 32.60 1.70 5.40
C ASP A 392 31.66 0.99 6.41
N ILE A 393 31.13 -0.18 6.02
CA ILE A 393 30.46 -1.09 6.97
C ILE A 393 31.50 -1.97 7.68
N PHE A 394 32.71 -2.00 7.21
CA PHE A 394 33.81 -2.78 7.78
C PHE A 394 34.76 -1.85 8.54
N SER A 395 34.55 -1.71 9.85
CA SER A 395 35.51 -1.00 10.71
C SER A 395 36.82 -1.75 10.78
N GLU A 396 37.94 -1.05 10.60
CA GLU A 396 39.34 -1.54 10.58
C GLU A 396 39.83 -2.21 11.89
N HIS A 397 38.97 -2.51 12.84
CA HIS A 397 39.37 -2.92 14.19
C HIS A 397 39.55 -4.44 14.44
N ASP A 398 39.33 -5.32 13.45
CA ASP A 398 39.45 -6.77 13.65
C ASP A 398 40.42 -7.50 12.70
N LEU A 399 41.54 -6.88 12.38
CA LEU A 399 42.55 -7.48 11.47
C LEU A 399 43.61 -8.36 12.17
N THR A 400 43.24 -9.10 13.23
CA THR A 400 44.20 -10.05 13.86
C THR A 400 43.57 -11.41 14.13
N ALA A 401 43.25 -12.15 13.06
CA ALA A 401 43.16 -13.61 13.11
C ALA A 401 43.45 -14.18 11.72
N SER A 402 44.70 -14.58 11.48
CA SER A 402 45.12 -15.27 10.27
C SER A 402 44.59 -16.68 10.20
N SER A 403 43.36 -16.86 9.72
CA SER A 403 42.89 -18.14 9.23
C SER A 403 42.82 -18.08 7.69
N THR A 404 43.81 -18.73 7.04
CA THR A 404 43.96 -18.84 5.59
C THR A 404 42.87 -19.71 5.00
N TYR A 405 41.68 -19.14 4.79
CA TYR A 405 40.67 -19.77 3.94
C TYR A 405 41.00 -19.41 2.49
N SER A 406 41.35 -20.37 1.65
CA SER A 406 41.34 -20.16 0.21
C SER A 406 39.88 -20.10 -0.26
N SER A 407 39.42 -18.93 -0.66
CA SER A 407 38.07 -18.73 -1.15
C SER A 407 38.10 -18.16 -2.56
N PHE A 408 37.14 -18.53 -3.39
CA PHE A 408 36.94 -17.90 -4.69
C PHE A 408 35.48 -17.54 -4.91
N ASN A 409 35.26 -16.44 -5.64
CA ASN A 409 33.94 -15.97 -5.99
C ASN A 409 33.45 -16.68 -7.26
N PHE A 410 32.26 -17.29 -7.17
CA PHE A 410 31.59 -17.95 -8.29
C PHE A 410 30.34 -17.18 -8.70
N LEU A 411 30.34 -16.67 -9.94
CA LEU A 411 29.23 -15.93 -10.57
C LEU A 411 28.77 -14.67 -9.80
N ASN A 412 29.62 -14.07 -8.97
CA ASN A 412 29.25 -12.96 -8.08
C ASN A 412 28.01 -13.22 -7.19
N LYS A 413 27.71 -14.50 -6.96
CA LYS A 413 26.57 -14.97 -6.14
C LYS A 413 27.00 -15.88 -5.01
N PHE A 414 28.08 -16.62 -5.20
CA PHE A 414 28.53 -17.64 -4.26
C PHE A 414 30.01 -17.47 -3.94
N ILE A 415 30.37 -17.69 -2.69
CA ILE A 415 31.74 -17.93 -2.27
C ILE A 415 31.92 -19.41 -2.09
N VAL A 416 32.94 -19.96 -2.72
CA VAL A 416 33.32 -21.37 -2.58
C VAL A 416 34.60 -21.43 -1.76
N THR A 417 34.60 -22.17 -0.68
CA THR A 417 35.74 -22.38 0.21
C THR A 417 35.82 -23.83 0.64
N LYS A 418 37.00 -24.28 1.02
CA LYS A 418 37.22 -25.63 1.50
C LYS A 418 37.42 -25.67 3.02
N THR A 419 36.85 -26.65 3.66
CA THR A 419 37.24 -27.09 5.01
C THR A 419 38.13 -28.35 4.93
N LYS A 420 38.54 -28.90 6.04
CA LYS A 420 39.41 -30.10 6.02
C LYS A 420 38.77 -31.34 5.36
N SER A 421 37.43 -31.42 5.32
CA SER A 421 36.69 -32.61 4.85
C SER A 421 35.56 -32.30 3.86
N GLU A 422 35.22 -31.02 3.61
CA GLU A 422 34.04 -30.64 2.87
C GLU A 422 34.30 -29.42 2.00
N LEU A 423 33.56 -29.27 0.89
CA LEU A 423 33.48 -28.09 0.07
C LEU A 423 32.25 -27.29 0.50
N LEU A 424 32.46 -26.05 0.90
CA LEU A 424 31.36 -25.12 1.27
C LEU A 424 31.04 -24.19 0.11
N ILE A 425 29.76 -24.13 -0.25
CA ILE A 425 29.22 -23.17 -1.21
C ILE A 425 28.27 -22.24 -0.48
N ILE A 426 28.65 -20.97 -0.33
CA ILE A 426 27.98 -19.97 0.51
C ILE A 426 27.31 -18.95 -0.40
N ASN A 427 26.02 -18.69 -0.19
CA ASN A 427 25.30 -17.65 -0.89
C ASN A 427 25.60 -16.28 -0.24
N ILE A 428 26.32 -15.41 -0.97
CA ILE A 428 26.80 -14.10 -0.51
C ILE A 428 25.66 -13.25 0.06
N ARG A 429 24.56 -13.12 -0.70
CA ARG A 429 23.41 -12.30 -0.30
C ARG A 429 22.77 -12.78 1.00
N LYS A 430 22.59 -14.08 1.15
CA LYS A 430 22.00 -14.68 2.35
C LYS A 430 22.94 -14.58 3.56
N ALA A 431 24.24 -14.74 3.35
CA ALA A 431 25.24 -14.55 4.39
C ALA A 431 25.21 -13.12 4.93
N TYR A 432 25.23 -12.14 4.04
CA TYR A 432 25.14 -10.74 4.41
C TYR A 432 23.83 -10.39 5.13
N GLN A 433 22.69 -10.94 4.68
CA GLN A 433 21.40 -10.76 5.36
C GLN A 433 21.47 -11.23 6.81
N ARG A 434 22.13 -12.36 7.08
CA ARG A 434 22.28 -12.89 8.44
C ARG A 434 23.19 -12.01 9.31
N ILE A 435 24.32 -11.61 8.78
CA ILE A 435 25.28 -10.73 9.48
C ILE A 435 24.59 -9.40 9.84
N LEU A 436 23.93 -8.77 8.87
CA LEU A 436 23.24 -7.51 9.08
C LEU A 436 22.10 -7.63 10.11
N TYR A 437 21.34 -8.72 10.06
CA TYR A 437 20.27 -8.98 11.01
C TYR A 437 20.79 -9.05 12.45
N GLU A 438 21.83 -9.85 12.72
CA GLU A 438 22.37 -9.99 14.07
C GLU A 438 23.01 -8.71 14.58
N ARG A 439 23.66 -7.95 13.69
CA ARG A 439 24.22 -6.64 14.00
C ARG A 439 23.13 -5.65 14.43
N ILE A 440 22.11 -5.44 13.61
CA ILE A 440 21.00 -4.53 13.92
C ILE A 440 20.29 -4.96 15.20
N LEU A 441 20.02 -6.27 15.37
CA LEU A 441 19.36 -6.79 16.55
C LEU A 441 20.18 -6.52 17.82
N SER A 442 21.52 -6.66 17.76
CA SER A 442 22.41 -6.38 18.88
C SER A 442 22.46 -4.88 19.19
N GLU A 443 22.53 -4.00 18.19
CA GLU A 443 22.51 -2.56 18.34
C GLU A 443 21.21 -2.06 19.00
N MET A 444 20.04 -2.57 18.53
CA MET A 444 18.74 -2.24 19.12
C MET A 444 18.60 -2.73 20.57
N ASN A 445 19.12 -3.90 20.89
CA ASN A 445 19.04 -4.45 22.25
C ASN A 445 20.00 -3.73 23.22
N ASN A 446 21.15 -3.30 22.76
CA ASN A 446 22.15 -2.58 23.56
C ASN A 446 21.85 -1.06 23.64
N LYS A 447 20.80 -0.58 22.94
CA LYS A 447 20.42 0.85 22.85
C LYS A 447 21.57 1.76 22.39
N THR A 448 22.48 1.24 21.61
CA THR A 448 23.49 2.04 20.94
C THR A 448 22.84 2.70 19.74
N ASN A 449 22.34 3.93 19.93
CA ASN A 449 21.67 4.70 18.86
C ASN A 449 22.72 5.18 17.87
N VAL A 450 23.05 4.35 16.88
CA VAL A 450 23.92 4.76 15.76
C VAL A 450 23.05 5.51 14.76
N SER A 451 23.25 6.81 14.65
CA SER A 451 22.49 7.67 13.73
C SER A 451 23.44 8.54 12.91
N GLN A 452 23.14 8.66 11.62
CA GLN A 452 23.79 9.59 10.71
C GLN A 452 22.83 10.77 10.45
N THR A 453 23.26 11.98 10.76
CA THR A 453 22.48 13.18 10.50
C THR A 453 22.43 13.47 9.00
N LEU A 454 21.25 13.76 8.49
CA LEU A 454 21.03 14.18 7.11
C LEU A 454 21.34 15.68 6.96
N LEU A 455 21.94 16.06 5.84
CA LEU A 455 22.21 17.47 5.54
C LEU A 455 20.90 18.26 5.36
N PHE A 456 19.89 17.61 4.77
CA PHE A 456 18.55 18.15 4.63
C PHE A 456 17.54 17.14 5.18
N PRO A 457 16.63 17.56 6.08
CA PRO A 457 15.58 16.69 6.57
C PRO A 457 14.65 16.23 5.45
N VAL A 458 14.27 14.94 5.49
CA VAL A 458 13.34 14.33 4.52
C VAL A 458 11.93 14.43 5.04
N LYS A 459 11.04 15.04 4.27
CA LYS A 459 9.61 15.16 4.57
C LYS A 459 8.82 14.06 3.89
N LEU A 460 8.11 13.25 4.67
CA LEU A 460 7.27 12.16 4.21
C LEU A 460 5.83 12.40 4.68
N SER A 461 4.87 12.26 3.77
CA SER A 461 3.44 12.41 4.06
C SER A 461 2.73 11.08 3.91
N PHE A 462 1.92 10.71 4.90
CA PHE A 462 1.21 9.44 4.95
C PHE A 462 -0.30 9.65 5.03
N SER A 463 -1.07 8.61 4.71
CA SER A 463 -2.49 8.59 5.02
C SER A 463 -2.71 8.54 6.54
N GLU A 464 -3.87 8.95 7.03
CA GLU A 464 -4.16 8.92 8.47
C GLU A 464 -4.10 7.50 9.04
N SER A 465 -4.51 6.49 8.26
CA SER A 465 -4.40 5.08 8.64
C SER A 465 -2.95 4.63 8.80
N ASP A 466 -2.09 4.99 7.84
CA ASP A 466 -0.69 4.60 7.82
C ASP A 466 0.09 5.34 8.91
N PHE A 467 -0.22 6.62 9.12
CA PHE A 467 0.37 7.41 10.19
C PHE A 467 0.02 6.86 11.58
N SER A 468 -1.19 6.34 11.78
CA SER A 468 -1.58 5.68 13.03
C SER A 468 -0.74 4.44 13.37
N ILE A 469 -0.28 3.72 12.36
CA ILE A 469 0.65 2.59 12.49
C ILE A 469 2.04 3.11 12.87
N LEU A 470 2.53 4.14 12.18
CA LEU A 470 3.86 4.72 12.42
C LEU A 470 3.97 5.34 13.83
N ILE A 471 2.90 5.90 14.39
CA ILE A 471 2.88 6.38 15.78
C ILE A 471 3.23 5.24 16.75
N LYS A 472 2.71 4.03 16.56
CA LYS A 472 3.01 2.87 17.41
C LYS A 472 4.47 2.43 17.28
N LEU A 473 5.05 2.59 16.10
CA LEU A 473 6.43 2.19 15.78
C LEU A 473 7.47 3.27 16.13
N LYS A 474 7.05 4.50 16.44
CA LYS A 474 7.94 5.64 16.67
C LYS A 474 9.08 5.33 17.66
N LYS A 475 8.79 4.71 18.80
CA LYS A 475 9.80 4.35 19.80
C LYS A 475 10.84 3.36 19.26
N ALA A 476 10.38 2.34 18.54
CA ALA A 476 11.26 1.32 17.97
C ALA A 476 12.12 1.89 16.84
N LEU A 477 11.57 2.77 16.02
CA LEU A 477 12.31 3.51 14.99
C LEU A 477 13.36 4.44 15.59
N SER A 478 13.05 5.13 16.70
CA SER A 478 14.06 5.95 17.40
C SER A 478 15.18 5.09 18.00
N HIS A 479 14.88 3.89 18.51
CA HIS A 479 15.92 2.95 18.97
C HIS A 479 16.77 2.41 17.82
N LEU A 480 16.23 2.38 16.60
CA LEU A 480 16.98 2.02 15.38
C LEU A 480 17.88 3.15 14.86
N GLY A 481 17.84 4.33 15.46
CA GLY A 481 18.67 5.48 15.05
C GLY A 481 17.95 6.49 14.16
N PHE A 482 16.62 6.40 13.98
CA PHE A 482 15.88 7.48 13.32
C PHE A 482 15.69 8.67 14.24
N ILE A 483 16.01 9.87 13.75
CA ILE A 483 15.77 11.13 14.44
C ILE A 483 14.68 11.88 13.70
N PHE A 484 13.61 12.23 14.41
CA PHE A 484 12.45 12.92 13.86
C PHE A 484 12.38 14.35 14.39
N GLU A 485 12.36 15.34 13.51
CA GLU A 485 12.11 16.75 13.87
C GLU A 485 10.63 17.03 14.01
N LYS A 486 9.83 16.51 13.08
CA LYS A 486 8.36 16.57 13.11
C LYS A 486 7.77 15.18 13.02
N PHE A 487 6.79 14.88 13.86
CA PHE A 487 6.04 13.61 13.83
C PHE A 487 4.59 13.90 14.24
N SER A 488 3.87 14.64 13.40
CA SER A 488 2.48 15.09 13.63
C SER A 488 1.80 15.42 12.29
N ASP A 489 0.49 15.56 12.29
CA ASP A 489 -0.32 16.01 11.14
C ASP A 489 -0.17 15.13 9.88
N ASN A 490 -0.02 13.82 10.07
CA ASN A 490 0.24 12.83 9.02
C ASN A 490 1.54 13.06 8.24
N GLU A 491 2.46 13.86 8.81
CA GLU A 491 3.78 14.15 8.26
C GLU A 491 4.88 13.71 9.22
N ILE A 492 5.95 13.17 8.64
CA ILE A 492 7.18 12.81 9.36
C ILE A 492 8.32 13.58 8.70
N GLU A 493 9.09 14.30 9.49
CA GLU A 493 10.32 14.95 9.07
C GLU A 493 11.49 14.26 9.73
N VAL A 494 12.31 13.58 8.91
CA VAL A 494 13.45 12.75 9.34
C VAL A 494 14.73 13.53 9.15
N SER A 495 15.45 13.85 10.23
CA SER A 495 16.75 14.54 10.21
C SER A 495 17.94 13.61 10.46
N GLY A 496 17.70 12.40 10.95
CA GLY A 496 18.74 11.39 11.14
C GLY A 496 18.27 9.99 10.82
N ILE A 497 19.16 9.18 10.26
CA ILE A 497 18.88 7.80 9.84
C ILE A 497 20.01 6.88 10.28
N HIS A 498 19.71 5.59 10.43
CA HIS A 498 20.75 4.59 10.64
C HIS A 498 21.66 4.49 9.39
N PRO A 499 23.00 4.33 9.53
CA PRO A 499 23.95 4.33 8.40
C PRO A 499 23.67 3.28 7.31
N VAL A 500 22.93 2.24 7.63
CA VAL A 500 22.47 1.21 6.67
C VAL A 500 21.53 1.81 5.61
N PHE A 501 20.85 2.93 5.90
CA PHE A 501 19.92 3.54 4.95
C PHE A 501 20.59 4.56 4.05
N LYS A 502 20.14 4.61 2.79
CA LYS A 502 20.44 5.70 1.86
C LYS A 502 19.26 6.67 1.85
N HIS A 503 19.53 7.94 1.59
CA HIS A 503 18.54 9.01 1.51
C HIS A 503 17.35 8.66 0.56
N ASP A 504 17.64 8.09 -0.61
CA ASP A 504 16.66 7.86 -1.69
C ASP A 504 15.71 6.67 -1.46
N GLY A 505 15.87 5.89 -0.40
CA GLY A 505 15.04 4.70 -0.14
C GLY A 505 14.15 4.79 1.10
N LEU A 506 14.03 5.98 1.71
CA LEU A 506 13.29 6.13 2.97
C LEU A 506 11.78 5.99 2.79
N GLU A 507 11.21 6.58 1.75
CA GLU A 507 9.77 6.47 1.47
C GLU A 507 9.37 5.02 1.20
N GLU A 508 10.17 4.29 0.42
CA GLU A 508 9.95 2.87 0.16
C GLU A 508 10.03 2.04 1.44
N PHE A 509 11.02 2.31 2.29
CA PHE A 509 11.17 1.61 3.56
C PHE A 509 9.97 1.82 4.49
N PHE A 510 9.49 3.06 4.66
CA PHE A 510 8.32 3.32 5.50
C PHE A 510 7.05 2.67 4.93
N ASN A 511 6.88 2.64 3.61
CA ASN A 511 5.77 1.95 2.97
C ASN A 511 5.85 0.43 3.16
N GLU A 512 7.02 -0.18 2.98
CA GLU A 512 7.24 -1.61 3.27
C GLU A 512 7.00 -1.94 4.75
N LEU A 513 7.43 -1.06 5.65
CA LEU A 513 7.22 -1.20 7.09
C LEU A 513 5.72 -1.25 7.42
N ILE A 514 4.94 -0.33 6.86
CA ILE A 514 3.49 -0.25 7.06
C ILE A 514 2.81 -1.52 6.52
N GLU A 515 3.17 -1.96 5.32
CA GLU A 515 2.60 -3.18 4.72
C GLU A 515 2.91 -4.44 5.53
N ASN A 516 4.16 -4.59 5.95
CA ASN A 516 4.59 -5.78 6.69
C ASN A 516 4.04 -5.82 8.11
N GLU A 517 3.90 -4.68 8.81
CA GLU A 517 3.24 -4.59 10.11
C GLU A 517 1.80 -5.11 10.04
N ILE A 518 1.13 -4.86 8.92
CA ILE A 518 -0.25 -5.29 8.68
C ILE A 518 -0.34 -6.80 8.44
N LEU A 519 0.64 -7.39 7.74
CA LEU A 519 0.64 -8.80 7.38
C LEU A 519 1.08 -9.71 8.54
N ASN A 520 2.03 -9.27 9.37
CA ASN A 520 2.78 -10.15 10.28
C ASN A 520 2.36 -10.12 11.75
N TYR A 521 1.41 -9.27 12.16
CA TYR A 521 1.00 -9.13 13.56
C TYR A 521 0.39 -10.41 14.20
N LYS A 522 0.09 -11.45 13.42
CA LYS A 522 -0.57 -12.68 13.91
C LYS A 522 0.32 -13.91 14.05
N GLU A 523 1.52 -13.95 13.49
CA GLU A 523 2.20 -15.24 13.36
C GLU A 523 3.37 -15.49 14.31
N HIS A 524 3.95 -14.47 14.93
CA HIS A 524 5.16 -14.70 15.74
C HIS A 524 5.16 -13.90 17.05
N SER A 525 5.46 -14.59 18.13
CA SER A 525 5.86 -14.09 19.45
C SER A 525 7.22 -13.35 19.45
N SER A 526 7.71 -12.88 18.31
CA SER A 526 8.96 -12.16 18.19
C SER A 526 8.83 -10.72 18.68
N SER A 527 9.88 -10.21 19.30
CA SER A 527 9.91 -8.82 19.76
C SER A 527 9.81 -7.84 18.57
N MET A 528 9.34 -6.62 18.81
CA MET A 528 9.29 -5.56 17.79
C MET A 528 10.68 -5.30 17.16
N ASN A 529 11.75 -5.42 17.94
CA ASN A 529 13.12 -5.29 17.47
C ASN A 529 13.47 -6.37 16.45
N ASP A 530 13.06 -7.62 16.70
CA ASP A 530 13.26 -8.75 15.78
C ASP A 530 12.53 -8.52 14.44
N PHE A 531 11.29 -8.05 14.51
CA PHE A 531 10.50 -7.71 13.33
C PHE A 531 11.18 -6.63 12.47
N LEU A 532 11.60 -5.52 13.08
CA LEU A 532 12.27 -4.42 12.37
C LEU A 532 13.62 -4.86 11.78
N ALA A 533 14.42 -5.62 12.54
CA ALA A 533 15.69 -6.15 12.05
C ALA A 533 15.51 -7.05 10.83
N LYS A 534 14.52 -7.95 10.84
CA LYS A 534 14.16 -8.80 9.68
C LYS A 534 13.76 -7.97 8.47
N LEU A 535 12.89 -6.99 8.67
CA LEU A 535 12.40 -6.14 7.59
C LEU A 535 13.52 -5.35 6.91
N ILE A 536 14.43 -4.77 7.69
CA ILE A 536 15.57 -4.01 7.17
C ILE A 536 16.49 -4.90 6.34
N CYS A 537 16.75 -6.12 6.81
CA CYS A 537 17.61 -7.06 6.09
C CYS A 537 17.01 -7.53 4.77
N LEU A 538 15.66 -7.53 4.65
CA LEU A 538 14.94 -7.92 3.44
C LEU A 538 14.82 -6.77 2.44
N SER A 539 14.47 -5.57 2.93
CA SER A 539 14.27 -4.38 2.09
C SER A 539 15.55 -3.90 1.43
N LYS A 540 16.69 -4.07 2.10
CA LYS A 540 18.00 -3.78 1.53
C LYS A 540 18.45 -4.93 0.64
N SER A 541 17.94 -4.98 -0.59
CA SER A 541 18.56 -5.75 -1.67
C SER A 541 19.91 -5.10 -1.99
N ILE A 542 20.91 -5.55 -1.26
CA ILE A 542 22.27 -5.05 -1.35
C ILE A 542 22.77 -5.40 -2.75
N ASN A 543 23.12 -4.39 -3.51
CA ASN A 543 23.93 -4.54 -4.72
C ASN A 543 25.32 -5.04 -4.29
N ILE A 544 25.46 -6.35 -4.07
CA ILE A 544 26.71 -7.03 -3.70
C ILE A 544 27.57 -7.31 -4.97
N SER A 545 27.36 -6.56 -6.03
CA SER A 545 28.06 -6.75 -7.29
C SER A 545 29.57 -6.48 -7.23
N HIS A 546 30.11 -6.12 -6.05
CA HIS A 546 31.50 -5.66 -5.91
C HIS A 546 32.37 -6.42 -4.91
N LEU A 547 31.93 -7.58 -4.38
CA LEU A 547 32.84 -8.43 -3.58
C LEU A 547 33.84 -9.13 -4.50
N VAL A 548 34.74 -8.37 -5.09
CA VAL A 548 35.77 -8.88 -6.02
C VAL A 548 37.03 -9.26 -5.28
N ASN A 549 37.26 -8.68 -4.09
CA ASN A 549 38.51 -8.82 -3.35
C ASN A 549 38.48 -10.03 -2.41
N GLU A 550 39.55 -10.82 -2.39
CA GLU A 550 39.71 -12.01 -1.54
C GLU A 550 39.65 -11.65 -0.04
N GLN A 551 40.17 -10.49 0.36
CA GLN A 551 40.12 -10.00 1.73
C GLN A 551 38.68 -9.76 2.21
N GLU A 552 37.82 -9.17 1.37
CA GLU A 552 36.40 -8.94 1.67
C GLU A 552 35.63 -10.27 1.80
N GLN A 553 35.97 -11.27 0.99
CA GLN A 553 35.38 -12.59 1.08
C GLN A 553 35.73 -13.26 2.41
N ILE A 554 36.99 -13.22 2.82
CA ILE A 554 37.47 -13.76 4.10
C ILE A 554 36.78 -13.04 5.27
N LEU A 555 36.65 -11.72 5.21
CA LEU A 555 35.99 -10.94 6.25
C LEU A 555 34.51 -11.34 6.38
N LEU A 556 33.80 -11.47 5.26
CA LEU A 556 32.40 -11.90 5.25
C LEU A 556 32.24 -13.32 5.83
N LEU A 557 33.16 -14.25 5.51
CA LEU A 557 33.16 -15.58 6.07
C LEU A 557 33.37 -15.58 7.57
N ASN A 558 34.35 -14.81 8.06
CA ASN A 558 34.62 -14.67 9.49
C ASN A 558 33.41 -14.11 10.24
N GLN A 559 32.77 -13.07 9.72
CA GLN A 559 31.57 -12.46 10.29
C GLN A 559 30.38 -13.45 10.27
N LEU A 560 30.19 -14.19 9.18
CA LEU A 560 29.12 -15.18 9.09
C LEU A 560 29.27 -16.27 10.14
N PHE A 561 30.49 -16.83 10.29
CA PHE A 561 30.73 -17.88 11.26
C PHE A 561 30.79 -17.39 12.71
N ALA A 562 30.93 -16.09 12.93
CA ALA A 562 30.77 -15.47 14.24
C ALA A 562 29.28 -15.25 14.63
N CYS A 563 28.35 -15.33 13.68
CA CYS A 563 26.92 -15.24 13.96
C CYS A 563 26.44 -16.42 14.83
N LYS A 564 25.42 -16.19 15.66
CA LYS A 564 24.78 -17.22 16.50
C LYS A 564 24.23 -18.39 15.68
N ASP A 565 23.69 -18.10 14.50
CA ASP A 565 23.21 -19.09 13.55
C ASP A 565 23.75 -18.79 12.16
N SER A 566 24.86 -19.44 11.78
CA SER A 566 25.48 -19.28 10.46
C SER A 566 24.79 -20.07 9.35
N LYS A 567 23.88 -21.03 9.67
CA LYS A 567 23.31 -21.96 8.70
C LYS A 567 22.06 -21.43 8.00
N PHE A 568 21.25 -20.63 8.71
CA PHE A 568 19.96 -20.18 8.22
C PHE A 568 19.81 -18.65 8.27
N THR A 569 19.13 -18.09 7.27
CA THR A 569 18.69 -16.70 7.30
C THR A 569 17.61 -16.49 8.36
N PRO A 570 17.27 -15.23 8.74
CA PRO A 570 16.14 -14.94 9.63
C PRO A 570 14.80 -15.52 9.15
N GLU A 571 14.67 -15.83 7.85
CA GLU A 571 13.51 -16.48 7.23
C GLU A 571 13.64 -18.03 7.11
N ASN A 572 14.58 -18.66 7.80
CA ASN A 572 14.83 -20.11 7.75
C ASN A 572 15.28 -20.64 6.37
N LYS A 573 15.92 -19.83 5.51
CA LYS A 573 16.50 -20.28 4.24
C LYS A 573 17.97 -20.65 4.44
N LYS A 574 18.43 -21.79 3.88
CA LYS A 574 19.84 -22.20 3.98
C LYS A 574 20.78 -21.13 3.38
N ILE A 575 21.82 -20.77 4.11
CA ILE A 575 22.86 -19.80 3.71
C ILE A 575 23.93 -20.50 2.90
N TYR A 576 24.38 -21.67 3.34
CA TYR A 576 25.39 -22.45 2.65
C TYR A 576 25.00 -23.93 2.55
N ILE A 577 25.65 -24.62 1.64
CA ILE A 577 25.62 -26.07 1.50
C ILE A 577 27.05 -26.60 1.65
N ALA A 578 27.18 -27.73 2.36
CA ALA A 578 28.43 -28.49 2.47
C ALA A 578 28.31 -29.72 1.58
N ILE A 579 29.32 -30.00 0.78
CA ILE A 579 29.42 -31.18 -0.08
C ILE A 579 30.58 -32.03 0.43
N GLU A 580 30.27 -33.22 0.92
CA GLU A 580 31.28 -34.17 1.39
C GLU A 580 32.09 -34.76 0.22
N ASP A 581 33.33 -35.15 0.49
CA ASP A 581 34.20 -35.80 -0.51
C ASP A 581 33.55 -37.04 -1.13
N LYS A 582 32.81 -37.79 -0.34
CA LYS A 582 32.05 -38.98 -0.81
C LYS A 582 30.99 -38.65 -1.84
N GLU A 583 30.28 -37.51 -1.69
CA GLU A 583 29.26 -37.05 -2.64
C GLU A 583 29.90 -36.62 -3.97
N ILE A 584 31.07 -35.97 -3.88
CA ILE A 584 31.83 -35.60 -5.08
C ILE A 584 32.28 -36.85 -5.83
N ASN A 585 32.86 -37.80 -5.12
CA ASN A 585 33.34 -39.05 -5.71
C ASN A 585 32.22 -39.92 -6.31
N THR A 586 31.00 -39.86 -5.80
CA THR A 586 29.86 -40.60 -6.38
C THR A 586 29.41 -40.01 -7.72
N LYS A 587 29.69 -38.72 -7.98
CA LYS A 587 29.34 -38.06 -9.26
C LYS A 587 30.34 -38.34 -10.37
N PHE A 588 31.52 -38.85 -10.08
CA PHE A 588 32.53 -39.27 -11.05
C PHE A 588 32.50 -40.80 -11.34
N LYS A 589 31.66 -41.57 -10.69
CA LYS A 589 31.34 -42.96 -11.02
C LYS A 589 30.10 -43.03 -11.90
#